data_30eb2d13e44099150700cccccd0e2b9e
#
_entry.id   30eb2d13e44099150700cccccd0e2b9e
#
_cell.length_a   1.000
_cell.length_b   1.000
_cell.length_c   1.000
_cell.angle_alpha   90.00
_cell.angle_beta   90.00
_cell.angle_gamma   90.00
#
_symmetry.space_group_name_H-M   'P 1'
#
loop_
_entity.id
_entity.type
_entity.pdbx_description
1 polymer ?
#
loop_
_entity_poly.entity_id
_entity_poly.type
_entity_poly.pdbx_seq_one_letter_code
_entity_poly.pdbx_strand_id
1 'polypeptide(L)'
;QTIENKQKFISQIMTSKTPVRVAEDVDESSLNYAEIKALATGDPKIKEKMDLDNEVTKLKMLEANYKSNRYRLEDKVAKNYPEEIARTEKLIEAVKKDIFDVEPKAEGEEKFTSITIAGEKITDKKLAGERLLEAISKVKINESKVIGKYRNMDLEVSYNFFTNEHNFSLNGAAKHSGELGTSADGNITRLDNALEKMPEKLNRLEEKLISTKEQLQNSKEELKKPFEKADELKTK
;
A
#
# COMPACT_ATOMS: atom_id res chain seq x y z
N GLN A 1 20.54 22.71 -9.74
CA GLN A 1 20.73 21.26 -9.47
C GLN A 1 19.75 20.72 -8.45
N THR A 2 19.62 21.32 -7.24
CA THR A 2 18.72 20.81 -6.17
C THR A 2 17.23 20.86 -6.56
N ILE A 3 16.79 21.89 -7.30
CA ILE A 3 15.40 22.05 -7.75
C ILE A 3 15.07 21.07 -8.90
N GLU A 4 15.97 20.90 -9.84
CA GLU A 4 15.82 19.96 -10.97
C GLU A 4 15.73 18.51 -10.49
N ASN A 5 16.54 18.14 -9.49
CA ASN A 5 16.50 16.80 -8.87
C ASN A 5 15.19 16.55 -8.13
N LYS A 6 14.64 17.57 -7.44
CA LYS A 6 13.31 17.48 -6.82
C LYS A 6 12.20 17.36 -7.86
N GLN A 7 12.27 18.13 -8.95
CA GLN A 7 11.29 18.02 -10.05
C GLN A 7 11.37 16.66 -10.75
N LYS A 8 12.57 16.13 -10.99
CA LYS A 8 12.78 14.80 -11.57
C LYS A 8 12.24 13.70 -10.66
N PHE A 9 12.44 13.81 -9.34
CA PHE A 9 11.90 12.90 -8.33
C PHE A 9 10.36 12.93 -8.28
N ILE A 10 9.76 14.13 -8.29
CA ILE A 10 8.31 14.30 -8.33
C ILE A 10 7.73 13.73 -9.63
N SER A 11 8.37 13.99 -10.76
CA SER A 11 7.96 13.43 -12.06
C SER A 11 8.04 11.91 -12.10
N GLN A 12 9.03 11.31 -11.45
CA GLN A 12 9.16 9.84 -11.34
C GLN A 12 8.04 9.23 -10.49
N ILE A 13 7.65 9.90 -9.39
CA ILE A 13 6.51 9.46 -8.57
C ILE A 13 5.19 9.57 -9.37
N MET A 14 4.97 10.68 -10.07
CA MET A 14 3.75 10.92 -10.84
C MET A 14 3.61 10.02 -12.07
N THR A 15 4.73 9.51 -12.61
CA THR A 15 4.73 8.60 -13.78
C THR A 15 4.85 7.13 -13.41
N SER A 16 4.61 6.77 -12.15
CA SER A 16 4.74 5.39 -11.62
C SER A 16 6.13 4.76 -11.86
N LYS A 17 7.15 5.57 -12.12
CA LYS A 17 8.53 5.11 -12.21
C LYS A 17 9.09 4.95 -10.81
N THR A 18 9.86 3.89 -10.60
CA THR A 18 10.55 3.68 -9.32
C THR A 18 11.49 4.85 -9.04
N PRO A 19 11.28 5.63 -7.96
CA PRO A 19 12.14 6.78 -7.69
C PRO A 19 13.55 6.29 -7.34
N VAL A 20 14.50 6.62 -8.19
CA VAL A 20 15.93 6.45 -7.91
C VAL A 20 16.34 7.61 -7.01
N ARG A 21 16.51 7.35 -5.73
CA ARG A 21 17.19 8.30 -4.84
C ARG A 21 18.65 8.35 -5.24
N VAL A 22 19.02 9.35 -6.02
CA VAL A 22 20.40 9.75 -6.17
C VAL A 22 20.74 10.60 -4.94
N ALA A 23 21.46 10.03 -4.00
CA ALA A 23 22.02 10.80 -2.88
C ALA A 23 23.19 11.63 -3.45
N GLU A 24 22.88 12.81 -3.96
CA GLU A 24 23.90 13.79 -4.36
C GLU A 24 24.33 14.73 -3.20
N ASP A 25 23.80 14.55 -2.01
CA ASP A 25 24.24 15.26 -0.80
C ASP A 25 25.39 14.50 -0.11
N VAL A 26 26.53 14.42 -0.77
CA VAL A 26 27.80 14.24 -0.07
C VAL A 26 28.28 15.64 0.26
N ASP A 27 28.17 15.98 1.55
CA ASP A 27 28.61 17.25 2.12
C ASP A 27 30.02 17.59 1.64
N GLU A 28 30.16 18.74 0.97
CA GLU A 28 31.45 19.31 0.53
C GLU A 28 32.29 19.84 1.73
N SER A 29 31.88 19.57 2.95
CA SER A 29 32.47 20.25 4.11
C SER A 29 33.09 19.29 5.10
N SER A 30 34.33 19.05 4.91
CA SER A 30 35.38 19.18 5.94
C SER A 30 36.72 18.75 5.36
N LEU A 31 37.51 19.72 4.98
CA LEU A 31 38.93 19.50 4.72
C LEU A 31 39.53 18.84 5.98
N ASN A 32 39.96 17.60 5.79
CA ASN A 32 40.70 16.88 6.83
C ASN A 32 42.01 17.60 7.12
N TYR A 33 42.54 17.50 8.38
CA TYR A 33 43.81 18.13 8.79
C TYR A 33 44.98 17.82 7.83
N ALA A 34 45.02 16.65 7.23
CA ALA A 34 45.98 16.25 6.21
C ALA A 34 45.84 17.09 4.91
N GLU A 35 44.63 17.45 4.53
CA GLU A 35 44.32 18.28 3.38
C GLU A 35 44.74 19.72 3.58
N ILE A 36 44.50 20.27 4.78
CA ILE A 36 44.95 21.62 5.16
C ILE A 36 46.47 21.66 5.13
N LYS A 37 47.15 20.63 5.67
CA LYS A 37 48.60 20.55 5.71
C LYS A 37 49.20 20.42 4.30
N ALA A 38 48.58 19.64 3.40
CA ALA A 38 48.99 19.46 2.02
C ALA A 38 48.82 20.76 1.21
N LEU A 39 47.72 21.49 1.41
CA LEU A 39 47.51 22.83 0.81
C LEU A 39 48.55 23.83 1.31
N ALA A 40 49.00 23.73 2.58
CA ALA A 40 50.04 24.60 3.14
C ALA A 40 51.44 24.34 2.58
N THR A 41 51.71 23.15 2.00
CA THR A 41 53.02 22.86 1.33
C THR A 41 53.14 23.50 -0.07
N GLY A 42 52.02 23.95 -0.69
CA GLY A 42 51.99 24.65 -1.95
C GLY A 42 52.34 23.78 -3.18
N ASP A 43 52.46 22.44 -3.04
CA ASP A 43 52.75 21.56 -4.14
C ASP A 43 51.45 21.25 -4.96
N PRO A 44 51.35 21.70 -6.22
CA PRO A 44 50.15 21.52 -7.05
C PRO A 44 49.82 20.02 -7.29
N LYS A 45 50.81 19.12 -7.31
CA LYS A 45 50.59 17.67 -7.51
C LYS A 45 49.90 17.01 -6.30
N ILE A 46 50.17 17.51 -5.10
CA ILE A 46 49.51 17.02 -3.90
C ILE A 46 48.04 17.40 -3.91
N LYS A 47 47.71 18.61 -4.33
CA LYS A 47 46.34 19.08 -4.48
C LYS A 47 45.60 18.27 -5.53
N GLU A 48 46.18 18.11 -6.72
CA GLU A 48 45.60 17.31 -7.81
C GLU A 48 45.30 15.87 -7.39
N LYS A 49 46.25 15.24 -6.69
CA LYS A 49 46.04 13.88 -6.12
C LYS A 49 44.85 13.82 -5.16
N MET A 50 44.73 14.82 -4.26
CA MET A 50 43.66 14.88 -3.30
C MET A 50 42.30 15.08 -3.96
N ASP A 51 42.22 15.97 -4.95
CA ASP A 51 41.00 16.19 -5.71
C ASP A 51 40.56 14.89 -6.43
N LEU A 52 41.51 14.16 -7.04
CA LEU A 52 41.26 12.87 -7.66
C LEU A 52 40.83 11.79 -6.63
N ASP A 53 41.47 11.71 -5.46
CA ASP A 53 41.11 10.76 -4.41
C ASP A 53 39.68 11.04 -3.90
N ASN A 54 39.31 12.32 -3.75
CA ASN A 54 37.93 12.72 -3.37
C ASN A 54 36.91 12.35 -4.46
N GLU A 55 37.21 12.60 -5.73
CA GLU A 55 36.36 12.22 -6.84
C GLU A 55 36.18 10.70 -6.94
N VAL A 56 37.27 9.92 -6.81
CA VAL A 56 37.21 8.46 -6.80
C VAL A 56 36.35 7.97 -5.63
N THR A 57 36.51 8.56 -4.44
CA THR A 57 35.71 8.22 -3.26
C THR A 57 34.23 8.48 -3.51
N LYS A 58 33.89 9.65 -4.07
CA LYS A 58 32.53 10.01 -4.44
C LYS A 58 31.93 9.03 -5.49
N LEU A 59 32.71 8.68 -6.51
CA LEU A 59 32.27 7.71 -7.53
C LEU A 59 32.06 6.31 -6.95
N LYS A 60 32.93 5.85 -6.02
CA LYS A 60 32.75 4.57 -5.31
C LYS A 60 31.49 4.56 -4.44
N MET A 61 31.17 5.68 -3.76
CA MET A 61 29.93 5.80 -3.00
C MET A 61 28.69 5.73 -3.92
N LEU A 62 28.74 6.40 -5.06
CA LEU A 62 27.66 6.35 -6.07
C LEU A 62 27.48 4.92 -6.62
N GLU A 63 28.58 4.21 -6.90
CA GLU A 63 28.54 2.81 -7.33
C GLU A 63 27.95 1.89 -6.25
N ALA A 64 28.35 2.06 -5.00
CA ALA A 64 27.81 1.29 -3.88
C ALA A 64 26.29 1.53 -3.69
N ASN A 65 25.86 2.79 -3.80
CA ASN A 65 24.44 3.13 -3.77
C ASN A 65 23.67 2.55 -4.95
N TYR A 66 24.23 2.60 -6.15
CA TYR A 66 23.65 1.96 -7.32
C TYR A 66 23.49 0.47 -7.13
N LYS A 67 24.53 -0.24 -6.66
CA LYS A 67 24.48 -1.69 -6.37
C LYS A 67 23.42 -2.01 -5.32
N SER A 68 23.37 -1.25 -4.22
CA SER A 68 22.38 -1.45 -3.16
C SER A 68 20.94 -1.24 -3.68
N ASN A 69 20.70 -0.17 -4.45
CA ASN A 69 19.39 0.08 -5.06
C ASN A 69 19.02 -1.01 -6.07
N ARG A 70 19.98 -1.50 -6.85
CA ARG A 70 19.79 -2.59 -7.79
C ARG A 70 19.36 -3.88 -7.09
N TYR A 71 20.04 -4.29 -6.02
CA TYR A 71 19.65 -5.47 -5.24
C TYR A 71 18.23 -5.36 -4.68
N ARG A 72 17.89 -4.18 -4.11
CA ARG A 72 16.52 -3.93 -3.62
C ARG A 72 15.48 -3.99 -4.73
N LEU A 73 15.83 -3.56 -5.92
CA LEU A 73 14.93 -3.59 -7.08
C LEU A 73 14.80 -5.02 -7.62
N GLU A 74 15.87 -5.80 -7.64
CA GLU A 74 15.87 -7.23 -7.98
C GLU A 74 14.93 -8.02 -7.05
N ASP A 75 15.00 -7.79 -5.73
CA ASP A 75 14.09 -8.41 -4.76
C ASP A 75 12.62 -8.03 -5.01
N LYS A 76 12.34 -6.75 -5.31
CA LYS A 76 10.99 -6.31 -5.65
C LYS A 76 10.47 -6.99 -6.92
N VAL A 77 11.29 -7.07 -7.96
CA VAL A 77 10.92 -7.68 -9.25
C VAL A 77 10.74 -9.19 -9.11
N ALA A 78 11.62 -9.86 -8.34
CA ALA A 78 11.60 -11.31 -8.20
C ALA A 78 10.49 -11.80 -7.26
N LYS A 79 10.15 -11.02 -6.22
CA LYS A 79 9.27 -11.49 -5.13
C LYS A 79 8.08 -10.56 -4.89
N ASN A 80 8.32 -9.29 -4.54
CA ASN A 80 7.27 -8.43 -4.00
C ASN A 80 6.16 -8.15 -5.03
N TYR A 81 6.51 -7.75 -6.25
CA TYR A 81 5.51 -7.47 -7.29
C TYR A 81 4.74 -8.72 -7.73
N PRO A 82 5.36 -9.88 -8.01
CA PRO A 82 4.63 -11.10 -8.32
C PRO A 82 3.66 -11.53 -7.21
N GLU A 83 4.07 -11.46 -5.94
CA GLU A 83 3.22 -11.79 -4.80
C GLU A 83 2.04 -10.81 -4.67
N GLU A 84 2.29 -9.51 -4.85
CA GLU A 84 1.25 -8.49 -4.78
C GLU A 84 0.26 -8.61 -5.94
N ILE A 85 0.72 -8.87 -7.16
CA ILE A 85 -0.11 -9.13 -8.33
C ILE A 85 -1.02 -10.34 -8.07
N ALA A 86 -0.43 -11.48 -7.67
CA ALA A 86 -1.19 -12.70 -7.42
C ALA A 86 -2.24 -12.53 -6.31
N ARG A 87 -1.89 -11.81 -5.23
CA ARG A 87 -2.83 -11.50 -4.15
C ARG A 87 -3.95 -10.58 -4.62
N THR A 88 -3.64 -9.57 -5.41
CA THR A 88 -4.63 -8.62 -5.94
C THR A 88 -5.56 -9.30 -6.94
N GLU A 89 -5.05 -10.15 -7.83
CA GLU A 89 -5.85 -10.95 -8.76
C GLU A 89 -6.83 -11.88 -8.02
N LYS A 90 -6.37 -12.59 -7.00
CA LYS A 90 -7.25 -13.42 -6.15
C LYS A 90 -8.35 -12.61 -5.47
N LEU A 91 -8.01 -11.39 -4.99
CA LEU A 91 -8.99 -10.53 -4.33
C LEU A 91 -10.00 -9.97 -5.35
N ILE A 92 -9.59 -9.66 -6.56
CA ILE A 92 -10.48 -9.24 -7.66
C ILE A 92 -11.50 -10.35 -7.95
N GLU A 93 -11.05 -11.59 -8.13
CA GLU A 93 -11.92 -12.74 -8.36
C GLU A 93 -12.89 -12.97 -7.19
N ALA A 94 -12.42 -12.85 -5.97
CA ALA A 94 -13.26 -12.97 -4.78
C ALA A 94 -14.33 -11.88 -4.71
N VAL A 95 -13.98 -10.61 -5.00
CA VAL A 95 -14.95 -9.50 -5.03
C VAL A 95 -15.94 -9.66 -6.18
N LYS A 96 -15.49 -10.09 -7.37
CA LYS A 96 -16.40 -10.39 -8.50
C LYS A 96 -17.41 -11.47 -8.14
N LYS A 97 -16.95 -12.52 -7.47
CA LYS A 97 -17.84 -13.58 -6.98
C LYS A 97 -18.86 -13.03 -5.99
N ASP A 98 -18.44 -12.20 -5.03
CA ASP A 98 -19.35 -11.63 -4.05
C ASP A 98 -20.38 -10.69 -4.68
N ILE A 99 -20.01 -9.93 -5.70
CA ILE A 99 -20.95 -9.09 -6.47
C ILE A 99 -22.01 -9.95 -7.17
N PHE A 100 -21.61 -11.12 -7.68
CA PHE A 100 -22.53 -12.05 -8.33
C PHE A 100 -23.44 -12.78 -7.33
N ASP A 101 -22.89 -13.22 -6.20
CA ASP A 101 -23.57 -14.07 -5.21
C ASP A 101 -24.39 -13.29 -4.18
N VAL A 102 -24.20 -11.98 -4.07
CA VAL A 102 -24.92 -11.16 -3.10
C VAL A 102 -26.41 -11.13 -3.39
N GLU A 103 -27.23 -11.42 -2.38
CA GLU A 103 -28.68 -11.30 -2.50
C GLU A 103 -29.08 -9.85 -2.83
N PRO A 104 -29.89 -9.61 -3.89
CA PRO A 104 -30.30 -8.27 -4.25
C PRO A 104 -31.13 -7.62 -3.12
N LYS A 105 -31.18 -6.29 -3.09
CA LYS A 105 -32.08 -5.56 -2.20
C LYS A 105 -33.53 -5.85 -2.59
N ALA A 106 -34.42 -5.83 -1.60
CA ALA A 106 -35.85 -5.83 -1.87
C ALA A 106 -36.27 -4.57 -2.63
N GLU A 107 -37.28 -4.72 -3.46
CA GLU A 107 -37.96 -3.58 -4.08
C GLU A 107 -38.92 -2.93 -3.06
N GLY A 108 -39.05 -1.62 -3.08
CA GLY A 108 -39.93 -0.88 -2.18
C GLY A 108 -39.25 0.26 -1.43
N GLU A 109 -39.99 0.96 -0.57
CA GLU A 109 -39.49 2.15 0.14
C GLU A 109 -38.37 1.80 1.14
N GLU A 110 -38.49 0.70 1.86
CA GLU A 110 -37.49 0.32 2.89
C GLU A 110 -36.26 -0.39 2.33
N LYS A 111 -36.32 -0.96 1.13
CA LYS A 111 -35.21 -1.67 0.44
C LYS A 111 -34.47 -2.70 1.32
N PHE A 112 -35.13 -3.23 2.34
CA PHE A 112 -34.60 -4.22 3.26
C PHE A 112 -35.18 -5.60 2.96
N THR A 113 -34.32 -6.61 2.83
CA THR A 113 -34.75 -8.00 2.54
C THR A 113 -34.94 -8.80 3.82
N SER A 114 -33.85 -9.11 4.47
CA SER A 114 -33.82 -9.83 5.75
C SER A 114 -32.38 -9.88 6.31
N ILE A 115 -32.29 -10.11 7.60
CA ILE A 115 -31.05 -10.47 8.27
C ILE A 115 -31.29 -11.73 9.11
N THR A 116 -30.30 -12.59 9.22
CA THR A 116 -30.36 -13.71 10.15
C THR A 116 -29.44 -13.40 11.31
N ILE A 117 -29.96 -13.42 12.55
CA ILE A 117 -29.19 -13.18 13.78
C ILE A 117 -29.48 -14.33 14.74
N ALA A 118 -28.43 -14.97 15.26
CA ALA A 118 -28.55 -16.13 16.17
C ALA A 118 -29.45 -17.26 15.62
N GLY A 119 -29.52 -17.42 14.29
CA GLY A 119 -30.33 -18.43 13.60
C GLY A 119 -31.76 -18.00 13.29
N GLU A 120 -32.22 -16.86 13.78
CA GLU A 120 -33.55 -16.31 13.50
C GLU A 120 -33.52 -15.40 12.28
N LYS A 121 -34.38 -15.65 11.29
CA LYS A 121 -34.53 -14.78 10.11
C LYS A 121 -35.52 -13.66 10.39
N ILE A 122 -35.08 -12.42 10.28
CA ILE A 122 -35.86 -11.21 10.59
C ILE A 122 -36.06 -10.43 9.30
N THR A 123 -37.33 -10.14 8.97
CA THR A 123 -37.75 -9.41 7.74
C THR A 123 -38.21 -8.00 8.04
N ASP A 124 -38.51 -7.67 9.29
CA ASP A 124 -38.81 -6.31 9.74
C ASP A 124 -37.50 -5.55 9.99
N LYS A 125 -37.31 -4.43 9.33
CA LYS A 125 -36.06 -3.65 9.38
C LYS A 125 -35.78 -3.08 10.76
N LYS A 126 -36.81 -2.59 11.46
CA LYS A 126 -36.66 -2.00 12.79
C LYS A 126 -36.29 -3.05 13.81
N LEU A 127 -37.00 -4.19 13.81
CA LEU A 127 -36.68 -5.32 14.66
C LEU A 127 -35.28 -5.88 14.36
N ALA A 128 -34.91 -5.96 13.08
CA ALA A 128 -33.57 -6.36 12.66
C ALA A 128 -32.48 -5.47 13.25
N GLY A 129 -32.66 -4.15 13.20
CA GLY A 129 -31.73 -3.19 13.79
C GLY A 129 -31.62 -3.33 15.32
N GLU A 130 -32.74 -3.52 16.02
CA GLU A 130 -32.77 -3.72 17.48
C GLU A 130 -32.04 -5.02 17.87
N ARG A 131 -32.32 -6.13 17.15
CA ARG A 131 -31.65 -7.42 17.40
C ARG A 131 -30.17 -7.37 17.06
N LEU A 132 -29.80 -6.61 16.02
CA LEU A 132 -28.40 -6.40 15.68
C LEU A 132 -27.66 -5.65 16.80
N LEU A 133 -28.22 -4.59 17.35
CA LEU A 133 -27.63 -3.87 18.49
C LEU A 133 -27.51 -4.75 19.73
N GLU A 134 -28.53 -5.58 20.02
CA GLU A 134 -28.46 -6.53 21.12
C GLU A 134 -27.34 -7.56 20.93
N ALA A 135 -27.16 -8.06 19.70
CA ALA A 135 -26.09 -9.01 19.39
C ALA A 135 -24.70 -8.36 19.47
N ILE A 136 -24.56 -7.12 18.99
CA ILE A 136 -23.33 -6.31 19.08
C ILE A 136 -22.90 -6.11 20.54
N SER A 137 -23.85 -5.77 21.42
CA SER A 137 -23.56 -5.50 22.84
C SER A 137 -23.03 -6.72 23.60
N LYS A 138 -23.25 -7.92 23.09
CA LYS A 138 -22.78 -9.19 23.67
C LYS A 138 -21.34 -9.55 23.24
N VAL A 139 -20.75 -8.84 22.26
CA VAL A 139 -19.37 -9.08 21.80
C VAL A 139 -18.41 -8.35 22.73
N LYS A 140 -17.53 -9.11 23.38
CA LYS A 140 -16.59 -8.58 24.36
C LYS A 140 -15.33 -8.01 23.71
N ILE A 141 -14.57 -7.26 24.50
CA ILE A 141 -13.25 -6.74 24.12
C ILE A 141 -12.35 -7.91 23.68
N ASN A 142 -11.64 -7.72 22.56
CA ASN A 142 -10.78 -8.73 21.91
C ASN A 142 -11.51 -10.00 21.42
N GLU A 143 -12.83 -9.95 21.30
CA GLU A 143 -13.62 -11.02 20.70
C GLU A 143 -14.01 -10.65 19.26
N SER A 144 -13.96 -11.65 18.38
CA SER A 144 -14.55 -11.58 17.05
C SER A 144 -15.51 -12.74 16.90
N LYS A 145 -16.77 -12.47 16.57
CA LYS A 145 -17.84 -13.46 16.56
C LYS A 145 -18.75 -13.32 15.36
N VAL A 146 -19.01 -14.44 14.68
CA VAL A 146 -20.07 -14.50 13.68
C VAL A 146 -21.41 -14.52 14.43
N ILE A 147 -22.20 -13.48 14.22
CA ILE A 147 -23.49 -13.29 14.91
C ILE A 147 -24.68 -13.65 14.02
N GLY A 148 -24.46 -13.83 12.72
CA GLY A 148 -25.53 -14.15 11.78
C GLY A 148 -25.11 -14.07 10.32
N LYS A 149 -26.10 -13.81 9.46
CA LYS A 149 -25.90 -13.63 8.00
C LYS A 149 -26.68 -12.43 7.50
N TYR A 150 -26.08 -11.72 6.54
CA TYR A 150 -26.71 -10.64 5.82
C TYR A 150 -26.46 -10.77 4.32
N ARG A 151 -27.54 -10.82 3.52
CA ARG A 151 -27.50 -10.94 2.06
C ARG A 151 -26.52 -12.01 1.54
N ASN A 152 -26.64 -13.22 2.07
CA ASN A 152 -25.80 -14.41 1.79
C ASN A 152 -24.37 -14.37 2.33
N MET A 153 -23.96 -13.33 3.06
CA MET A 153 -22.63 -13.25 3.67
C MET A 153 -22.69 -13.46 5.18
N ASP A 154 -21.68 -14.11 5.74
CA ASP A 154 -21.57 -14.26 7.20
C ASP A 154 -21.25 -12.92 7.84
N LEU A 155 -22.06 -12.51 8.81
CA LEU A 155 -21.89 -11.28 9.57
C LEU A 155 -21.08 -11.54 10.83
N GLU A 156 -19.84 -11.09 10.80
CA GLU A 156 -18.92 -11.13 11.92
C GLU A 156 -18.82 -9.76 12.59
N VAL A 157 -18.83 -9.70 13.90
CA VAL A 157 -18.64 -8.47 14.68
C VAL A 157 -17.43 -8.62 15.57
N SER A 158 -16.62 -7.58 15.63
CA SER A 158 -15.45 -7.46 16.48
C SER A 158 -15.43 -6.12 17.21
N TYR A 159 -14.78 -6.09 18.37
CA TYR A 159 -14.57 -4.85 19.12
C TYR A 159 -13.14 -4.35 18.93
N ASN A 160 -13.01 -3.08 18.53
CA ASN A 160 -11.74 -2.41 18.40
C ASN A 160 -11.43 -1.62 19.68
N PHE A 161 -10.47 -2.09 20.43
CA PHE A 161 -10.05 -1.46 21.70
C PHE A 161 -9.45 -0.05 21.52
N PHE A 162 -8.78 0.21 20.39
CA PHE A 162 -8.14 1.50 20.17
C PHE A 162 -9.13 2.63 19.85
N THR A 163 -10.18 2.32 19.08
CA THR A 163 -11.23 3.30 18.74
C THR A 163 -12.43 3.23 19.69
N ASN A 164 -12.48 2.22 20.56
CA ASN A 164 -13.60 1.92 21.44
C ASN A 164 -14.92 1.71 20.70
N GLU A 165 -14.85 1.09 19.53
CA GLU A 165 -15.97 0.90 18.61
C GLU A 165 -16.10 -0.57 18.19
N HIS A 166 -17.31 -0.96 17.82
CA HIS A 166 -17.53 -2.24 17.17
C HIS A 166 -17.40 -2.10 15.66
N ASN A 167 -16.73 -3.07 15.06
CA ASN A 167 -16.60 -3.20 13.61
C ASN A 167 -17.35 -4.44 13.14
N PHE A 168 -17.87 -4.39 11.93
CA PHE A 168 -18.42 -5.56 11.27
C PHE A 168 -17.57 -6.00 10.08
N SER A 169 -17.72 -7.26 9.74
CA SER A 169 -17.25 -7.83 8.49
C SER A 169 -18.32 -8.72 7.90
N LEU A 170 -18.63 -8.48 6.64
CA LEU A 170 -19.43 -9.36 5.81
C LEU A 170 -18.46 -10.25 5.03
N ASN A 171 -18.45 -11.53 5.38
CA ASN A 171 -17.50 -12.50 4.87
C ASN A 171 -18.19 -13.34 3.79
N GLY A 172 -17.89 -13.02 2.53
CA GLY A 172 -18.20 -13.82 1.36
C GLY A 172 -16.95 -14.56 0.88
N ALA A 173 -16.65 -14.51 -0.42
CA ALA A 173 -15.36 -14.92 -0.96
C ALA A 173 -14.26 -13.90 -0.61
N ALA A 174 -14.64 -12.61 -0.52
CA ALA A 174 -13.84 -11.53 0.03
C ALA A 174 -14.44 -11.04 1.36
N LYS A 175 -13.68 -10.18 2.05
CA LYS A 175 -14.12 -9.54 3.28
C LYS A 175 -14.54 -8.09 3.00
N HIS A 176 -15.77 -7.72 3.43
CA HIS A 176 -16.32 -6.38 3.32
C HIS A 176 -16.59 -5.85 4.72
N SER A 177 -15.87 -4.84 5.17
CA SER A 177 -15.90 -4.37 6.57
C SER A 177 -16.29 -2.91 6.68
N GLY A 178 -16.76 -2.55 7.86
CA GLY A 178 -17.09 -1.20 8.24
C GLY A 178 -17.27 -1.07 9.75
N GLU A 179 -17.56 0.14 10.18
CA GLU A 179 -17.79 0.48 11.58
C GLU A 179 -19.28 0.38 11.91
N LEU A 180 -19.58 -0.06 13.13
CA LEU A 180 -20.94 -0.08 13.70
C LEU A 180 -21.12 1.13 14.61
N GLY A 181 -22.34 1.67 14.61
CA GLY A 181 -22.70 2.79 15.47
C GLY A 181 -23.74 2.40 16.51
N THR A 182 -24.29 3.41 17.17
CA THR A 182 -25.33 3.27 18.22
C THR A 182 -26.77 3.24 17.68
N SER A 183 -26.97 3.55 16.39
CA SER A 183 -28.29 3.56 15.77
C SER A 183 -28.64 2.22 15.15
N ALA A 184 -29.79 1.66 15.50
CA ALA A 184 -30.32 0.43 14.96
C ALA A 184 -30.43 0.46 13.42
N ASP A 185 -31.19 1.42 12.90
CA ASP A 185 -31.41 1.58 11.45
C ASP A 185 -30.12 2.00 10.73
N GLY A 186 -29.30 2.82 11.40
CA GLY A 186 -27.99 3.23 10.89
C GLY A 186 -27.05 2.05 10.66
N ASN A 187 -27.08 1.03 11.50
CA ASN A 187 -26.24 -0.15 11.33
C ASN A 187 -26.67 -0.99 10.12
N ILE A 188 -27.96 -1.19 9.89
CA ILE A 188 -28.45 -1.87 8.67
C ILE A 188 -28.01 -1.09 7.42
N THR A 189 -28.12 0.24 7.43
CA THR A 189 -27.65 1.08 6.32
C THR A 189 -26.14 0.95 6.11
N ARG A 190 -25.34 0.82 7.18
CA ARG A 190 -23.89 0.63 7.08
C ARG A 190 -23.52 -0.71 6.44
N LEU A 191 -24.27 -1.79 6.77
CA LEU A 191 -24.10 -3.09 6.12
C LEU A 191 -24.40 -3.00 4.63
N ASP A 192 -25.52 -2.35 4.25
CA ASP A 192 -25.88 -2.11 2.86
C ASP A 192 -24.81 -1.33 2.10
N ASN A 193 -24.35 -0.22 2.68
CA ASN A 193 -23.33 0.63 2.08
C ASN A 193 -22.01 -0.12 1.82
N ALA A 194 -21.66 -1.06 2.70
CA ALA A 194 -20.46 -1.88 2.48
C ALA A 194 -20.60 -2.79 1.25
N LEU A 195 -21.80 -3.34 1.02
CA LEU A 195 -22.07 -4.17 -0.15
C LEU A 195 -22.23 -3.34 -1.42
N GLU A 196 -22.87 -2.19 -1.34
CA GLU A 196 -23.03 -1.27 -2.48
C GLU A 196 -21.68 -0.69 -2.99
N LYS A 197 -20.68 -0.61 -2.12
CA LYS A 197 -19.32 -0.19 -2.46
C LYS A 197 -18.46 -1.28 -3.09
N MET A 198 -18.96 -2.51 -3.24
CA MET A 198 -18.19 -3.59 -3.85
C MET A 198 -17.74 -3.27 -5.30
N PRO A 199 -18.58 -2.72 -6.19
CA PRO A 199 -18.13 -2.34 -7.54
C PRO A 199 -17.01 -1.28 -7.51
N GLU A 200 -17.12 -0.29 -6.63
CA GLU A 200 -16.07 0.72 -6.46
C GLU A 200 -14.75 0.11 -5.93
N LYS A 201 -14.86 -0.82 -4.97
CA LYS A 201 -13.72 -1.59 -4.48
C LYS A 201 -13.08 -2.42 -5.59
N LEU A 202 -13.88 -3.04 -6.45
CA LEU A 202 -13.40 -3.79 -7.61
C LEU A 202 -12.60 -2.89 -8.56
N ASN A 203 -13.14 -1.74 -8.94
CA ASN A 203 -12.46 -0.78 -9.81
C ASN A 203 -11.10 -0.35 -9.22
N ARG A 204 -11.05 -0.02 -7.93
CA ARG A 204 -9.78 0.34 -7.25
C ARG A 204 -8.76 -0.78 -7.25
N LEU A 205 -9.21 -2.04 -7.13
CA LEU A 205 -8.31 -3.20 -7.18
C LEU A 205 -7.78 -3.43 -8.60
N GLU A 206 -8.61 -3.26 -9.63
CA GLU A 206 -8.21 -3.37 -11.03
C GLU A 206 -7.20 -2.26 -11.41
N GLU A 207 -7.45 -1.01 -11.00
CA GLU A 207 -6.49 0.09 -11.17
C GLU A 207 -5.16 -0.20 -10.45
N LYS A 208 -5.23 -0.70 -9.22
CA LYS A 208 -4.03 -1.11 -8.46
C LYS A 208 -3.26 -2.21 -9.17
N LEU A 209 -3.94 -3.21 -9.73
CA LEU A 209 -3.32 -4.30 -10.48
C LEU A 209 -2.57 -3.78 -11.71
N ILE A 210 -3.19 -2.88 -12.48
CA ILE A 210 -2.58 -2.25 -13.65
C ILE A 210 -1.32 -1.49 -13.21
N SER A 211 -1.44 -0.62 -12.22
CA SER A 211 -0.30 0.17 -11.70
C SER A 211 0.84 -0.71 -11.20
N THR A 212 0.54 -1.80 -10.49
CA THR A 212 1.57 -2.73 -9.99
C THR A 212 2.28 -3.45 -11.15
N LYS A 213 1.54 -3.86 -12.20
CA LYS A 213 2.13 -4.47 -13.41
C LYS A 213 3.03 -3.49 -14.17
N GLU A 214 2.62 -2.23 -14.27
CA GLU A 214 3.43 -1.17 -14.87
C GLU A 214 4.71 -0.91 -14.07
N GLN A 215 4.61 -0.86 -12.74
CA GLN A 215 5.78 -0.71 -11.87
C GLN A 215 6.75 -1.90 -12.00
N LEU A 216 6.25 -3.11 -12.12
CA LEU A 216 7.06 -4.30 -12.38
C LEU A 216 7.81 -4.17 -13.71
N GLN A 217 7.11 -3.74 -14.77
CA GLN A 217 7.72 -3.58 -16.09
C GLN A 217 8.79 -2.48 -16.08
N ASN A 218 8.48 -1.32 -15.52
CA ASN A 218 9.42 -0.21 -15.38
C ASN A 218 10.67 -0.60 -14.56
N SER A 219 10.45 -1.39 -13.49
CA SER A 219 11.54 -1.90 -12.66
C SER A 219 12.44 -2.87 -13.40
N LYS A 220 11.87 -3.74 -14.26
CA LYS A 220 12.64 -4.63 -15.13
C LYS A 220 13.47 -3.87 -16.16
N GLU A 221 12.95 -2.77 -16.69
CA GLU A 221 13.69 -1.92 -17.62
C GLU A 221 14.81 -1.16 -16.93
N GLU A 222 14.56 -0.68 -15.70
CA GLU A 222 15.58 0.00 -14.90
C GLU A 222 16.76 -0.94 -14.57
N LEU A 223 16.48 -2.21 -14.27
CA LEU A 223 17.52 -3.22 -14.01
C LEU A 223 18.42 -3.50 -15.22
N LYS A 224 18.00 -3.18 -16.44
CA LYS A 224 18.83 -3.34 -17.64
C LYS A 224 19.84 -2.22 -17.81
N LYS A 225 19.64 -1.07 -17.13
CA LYS A 225 20.53 0.07 -17.24
C LYS A 225 21.84 -0.20 -16.47
N PRO A 226 23.00 0.03 -17.11
CA PRO A 226 24.28 -0.04 -16.41
C PRO A 226 24.47 1.17 -15.50
N PHE A 227 25.49 1.10 -14.65
CA PHE A 227 25.93 2.25 -13.88
C PHE A 227 26.51 3.32 -14.80
N GLU A 228 25.87 4.49 -14.89
CA GLU A 228 26.20 5.57 -15.85
C GLU A 228 27.64 6.08 -15.72
N LYS A 229 28.20 6.03 -14.50
CA LYS A 229 29.57 6.53 -14.22
C LYS A 229 30.62 5.41 -14.13
N ALA A 230 30.31 4.21 -14.67
CA ALA A 230 31.24 3.08 -14.61
C ALA A 230 32.56 3.35 -15.32
N ASP A 231 32.53 4.00 -16.47
CA ASP A 231 33.73 4.29 -17.26
C ASP A 231 34.55 5.43 -16.65
N GLU A 232 33.89 6.44 -16.07
CA GLU A 232 34.55 7.50 -15.31
C GLU A 232 35.31 6.94 -14.09
N LEU A 233 34.71 5.98 -13.37
CA LEU A 233 35.36 5.32 -12.24
C LEU A 233 36.55 4.45 -12.62
N LYS A 234 36.59 3.91 -13.84
CA LYS A 234 37.71 3.10 -14.33
C LYS A 234 38.91 3.93 -14.81
N THR A 235 38.64 5.14 -15.26
CA THR A 235 39.66 6.01 -15.85
C THR A 235 40.38 6.89 -14.83
N LYS A 236 39.86 7.01 -13.64
CA LYS A 236 40.47 7.75 -12.49
C LYS A 236 41.06 6.80 -11.47
#